data_464860a7c0a5b15ad14942e8a6edfc02
#
_entry.id   464860a7c0a5b15ad14942e8a6edfc02
#
_cell.length_a   1.000
_cell.length_b   1.000
_cell.length_c   1.000
_cell.angle_alpha   90.00
_cell.angle_beta   90.00
_cell.angle_gamma   90.00
#
_symmetry.space_group_name_H-M   'P 1'
#
loop_
_entity.id
_entity.type
_entity.pdbx_description
1 polymer ?
#
loop_
_entity_poly.entity_id
_entity_poly.type
_entity_poly.pdbx_seq_one_letter_code
_entity_poly.pdbx_strand_id
1 'polypeptide(L)'
;MRFIGCKKNLLSNIDAVISENIPYKKEAVFCDIFSGTGSVARYFKDKYRIFSNDSLYFSYVLQKATVENNITPTFSKLKEIGILDPISFLEETRIITYNYNDKKYFIADNYSPHDNCKRMYFTNKNAVRIDFIRNTIESWR
;
A
#
# COMPACT_ATOMS: atom_id res chain seq x y z
N MET A 1 -0.10 -0.05 -8.43
CA MET A 1 1.02 -1.00 -8.24
C MET A 1 0.74 -2.25 -9.06
N ARG A 2 1.67 -2.67 -9.92
CA ARG A 2 1.58 -3.98 -10.59
C ARG A 2 2.14 -5.03 -9.65
N PHE A 3 1.32 -5.96 -9.22
CA PHE A 3 1.72 -7.06 -8.35
C PHE A 3 1.52 -8.38 -9.10
N ILE A 4 2.53 -9.25 -9.07
CA ILE A 4 2.48 -10.55 -9.76
C ILE A 4 1.34 -11.37 -9.13
N GLY A 5 0.44 -11.90 -9.97
CA GLY A 5 -0.72 -12.65 -9.52
C GLY A 5 -1.93 -11.82 -9.07
N CYS A 6 -1.90 -10.49 -9.24
CA CYS A 6 -3.06 -9.63 -8.95
C CYS A 6 -4.29 -10.02 -9.79
N LYS A 7 -5.42 -10.30 -9.13
CA LYS A 7 -6.67 -10.78 -9.76
C LYS A 7 -7.57 -9.64 -10.29
N LYS A 8 -7.08 -8.40 -10.35
CA LYS A 8 -7.90 -7.23 -10.71
C LYS A 8 -8.67 -7.41 -12.03
N ASN A 9 -8.06 -8.02 -13.02
CA ASN A 9 -8.68 -8.25 -14.34
C ASN A 9 -9.67 -9.45 -14.36
N LEU A 10 -9.77 -10.20 -13.27
CA LEU A 10 -10.64 -11.36 -13.15
C LEU A 10 -11.83 -11.11 -12.21
N LEU A 11 -11.93 -9.92 -11.60
CA LEU A 11 -12.92 -9.62 -10.57
C LEU A 11 -14.35 -9.79 -11.07
N SER A 12 -14.65 -9.32 -12.28
CA SER A 12 -15.98 -9.49 -12.89
C SER A 12 -16.34 -10.96 -13.14
N ASN A 13 -15.37 -11.75 -13.58
CA ASN A 13 -15.59 -13.18 -13.81
C ASN A 13 -15.80 -13.93 -12.50
N ILE A 14 -15.01 -13.61 -11.48
CA ILE A 14 -15.17 -14.19 -10.13
C ILE A 14 -16.54 -13.82 -9.56
N ASP A 15 -16.98 -12.58 -9.72
CA ASP A 15 -18.28 -12.10 -9.25
C ASP A 15 -19.43 -12.82 -9.97
N ALA A 16 -19.32 -12.99 -11.29
CA ALA A 16 -20.32 -13.72 -12.08
C ALA A 16 -20.47 -15.18 -11.56
N VAL A 17 -19.36 -15.89 -11.43
CA VAL A 17 -19.37 -17.29 -10.95
C VAL A 17 -19.96 -17.40 -9.53
N ILE A 18 -19.62 -16.47 -8.64
CA ILE A 18 -20.17 -16.45 -7.28
C ILE A 18 -21.68 -16.18 -7.34
N SER A 19 -22.10 -15.19 -8.11
CA SER A 19 -23.52 -14.78 -8.20
C SER A 19 -24.41 -15.88 -8.80
N GLU A 20 -23.89 -16.67 -9.74
CA GLU A 20 -24.60 -17.78 -10.37
C GLU A 20 -24.78 -18.98 -9.42
N ASN A 21 -23.81 -19.21 -8.52
CA ASN A 21 -23.77 -20.44 -7.72
C ASN A 21 -24.16 -20.23 -6.25
N ILE A 22 -24.04 -19.00 -5.75
CA ILE A 22 -24.29 -18.67 -4.34
C ILE A 22 -25.29 -17.52 -4.27
N PRO A 23 -26.53 -17.77 -3.82
CA PRO A 23 -27.50 -16.70 -3.66
C PRO A 23 -26.98 -15.67 -2.66
N TYR A 24 -27.08 -14.39 -3.03
CA TYR A 24 -26.70 -13.29 -2.15
C TYR A 24 -27.46 -13.36 -0.83
N LYS A 25 -26.72 -13.37 0.27
CA LYS A 25 -27.24 -13.22 1.63
C LYS A 25 -26.51 -12.06 2.28
N LYS A 26 -27.25 -11.13 2.87
CA LYS A 26 -26.70 -9.92 3.52
C LYS A 26 -25.62 -10.20 4.57
N GLU A 27 -25.65 -11.38 5.18
CA GLU A 27 -24.69 -11.82 6.21
C GLU A 27 -23.68 -12.85 5.71
N ALA A 28 -23.60 -13.06 4.40
CA ALA A 28 -22.65 -14.01 3.84
C ALA A 28 -21.20 -13.55 4.09
N VAL A 29 -20.38 -14.54 4.44
CA VAL A 29 -18.95 -14.35 4.69
C VAL A 29 -18.17 -14.75 3.44
N PHE A 30 -17.25 -13.89 3.03
CA PHE A 30 -16.30 -14.17 1.97
C PHE A 30 -14.90 -14.33 2.57
N CYS A 31 -14.29 -15.50 2.37
CA CYS A 31 -12.95 -15.79 2.87
C CYS A 31 -11.94 -15.82 1.72
N ASP A 32 -10.98 -14.89 1.74
CA ASP A 32 -9.85 -14.80 0.81
C ASP A 32 -8.57 -15.28 1.52
N ILE A 33 -8.24 -16.56 1.34
CA ILE A 33 -7.17 -17.25 2.09
C ILE A 33 -5.77 -16.83 1.63
N PHE A 34 -5.61 -16.41 0.36
CA PHE A 34 -4.36 -15.98 -0.24
C PHE A 34 -4.52 -14.59 -0.85
N SER A 35 -4.89 -13.65 -0.01
CA SER A 35 -5.43 -12.35 -0.42
C SER A 35 -4.41 -11.39 -1.04
N GLY A 36 -3.11 -11.64 -0.90
CA GLY A 36 -2.05 -10.83 -1.52
C GLY A 36 -2.23 -9.34 -1.25
N THR A 37 -2.45 -8.56 -2.29
CA THR A 37 -2.71 -7.11 -2.17
C THR A 37 -4.14 -6.75 -1.74
N GLY A 38 -4.98 -7.73 -1.45
CA GLY A 38 -6.38 -7.51 -1.07
C GLY A 38 -7.29 -7.04 -2.22
N SER A 39 -6.92 -7.26 -3.47
CA SER A 39 -7.71 -6.79 -4.63
C SER A 39 -9.10 -7.42 -4.68
N VAL A 40 -9.20 -8.72 -4.40
CA VAL A 40 -10.47 -9.46 -4.36
C VAL A 40 -11.28 -9.01 -3.14
N ALA A 41 -10.65 -9.02 -1.96
CA ALA A 41 -11.27 -8.58 -0.73
C ALA A 41 -11.87 -7.17 -0.82
N ARG A 42 -11.13 -6.20 -1.40
CA ARG A 42 -11.63 -4.84 -1.63
C ARG A 42 -12.82 -4.77 -2.56
N TYR A 43 -12.86 -5.62 -3.58
CA TYR A 43 -13.98 -5.65 -4.52
C TYR A 43 -15.26 -6.16 -3.86
N PHE A 44 -15.14 -7.15 -2.99
CA PHE A 44 -16.28 -7.79 -2.34
C PHE A 44 -16.68 -7.20 -0.98
N LYS A 45 -15.90 -6.27 -0.42
CA LYS A 45 -16.16 -5.73 0.94
C LYS A 45 -17.51 -5.02 1.10
N ASP A 46 -18.07 -4.48 0.03
CA ASP A 46 -19.39 -3.84 0.07
C ASP A 46 -20.54 -4.86 -0.05
N LYS A 47 -20.24 -6.09 -0.47
CA LYS A 47 -21.21 -7.16 -0.68
C LYS A 47 -21.21 -8.20 0.44
N TYR A 48 -20.04 -8.43 1.06
CA TYR A 48 -19.83 -9.52 2.01
C TYR A 48 -19.02 -9.05 3.22
N ARG A 49 -19.19 -9.76 4.34
CA ARG A 49 -18.25 -9.68 5.44
C ARG A 49 -16.95 -10.40 5.03
N ILE A 50 -15.83 -9.68 5.00
CA ILE A 50 -14.57 -10.20 4.49
C ILE A 50 -13.72 -10.78 5.62
N PHE A 51 -13.20 -11.99 5.40
CA PHE A 51 -12.06 -12.56 6.13
C PHE A 51 -10.92 -12.72 5.12
N SER A 52 -9.85 -11.99 5.35
CA SER A 52 -8.65 -12.02 4.50
C SER A 52 -7.47 -12.61 5.26
N ASN A 53 -6.73 -13.48 4.60
CA ASN A 53 -5.52 -14.07 5.14
C ASN A 53 -4.39 -14.03 4.10
N ASP A 54 -3.17 -13.80 4.56
CA ASP A 54 -1.95 -13.94 3.77
C ASP A 54 -0.76 -14.15 4.70
N SER A 55 0.27 -14.86 4.25
CA SER A 55 1.48 -15.11 5.03
C SER A 55 2.41 -13.91 5.13
N LEU A 56 2.27 -12.93 4.21
CA LEU A 56 3.14 -11.77 4.14
C LEU A 56 2.63 -10.63 5.02
N TYR A 57 3.47 -10.13 5.92
CA TYR A 57 3.17 -8.95 6.73
C TYR A 57 2.82 -7.71 5.88
N PHE A 58 3.46 -7.57 4.73
CA PHE A 58 3.13 -6.54 3.73
C PHE A 58 1.66 -6.62 3.30
N SER A 59 1.15 -7.81 3.00
CA SER A 59 -0.26 -8.04 2.65
C SER A 59 -1.20 -7.65 3.78
N TYR A 60 -0.85 -8.02 5.02
CA TYR A 60 -1.59 -7.61 6.21
C TYR A 60 -1.71 -6.08 6.33
N VAL A 61 -0.60 -5.35 6.20
CA VAL A 61 -0.59 -3.88 6.27
C VAL A 61 -1.48 -3.26 5.18
N LEU A 62 -1.38 -3.76 3.95
CA LEU A 62 -2.24 -3.29 2.85
C LEU A 62 -3.72 -3.52 3.13
N GLN A 63 -4.06 -4.68 3.67
CA GLN A 63 -5.45 -5.02 3.96
C GLN A 63 -6.02 -4.23 5.12
N LYS A 64 -5.24 -3.98 6.16
CA LYS A 64 -5.61 -3.05 7.25
C LYS A 64 -5.96 -1.67 6.70
N ALA A 65 -5.15 -1.16 5.79
CA ALA A 65 -5.33 0.16 5.21
C ALA A 65 -6.48 0.26 4.20
N THR A 66 -6.81 -0.82 3.47
CA THR A 66 -7.67 -0.75 2.29
C THR A 66 -8.92 -1.63 2.33
N VAL A 67 -8.91 -2.72 3.07
CA VAL A 67 -10.06 -3.62 3.24
C VAL A 67 -10.79 -3.31 4.53
N GLU A 68 -10.08 -3.31 5.65
CA GLU A 68 -10.66 -3.05 6.97
C GLU A 68 -11.08 -1.58 7.14
N ASN A 69 -10.26 -0.65 6.63
CA ASN A 69 -10.56 0.77 6.72
C ASN A 69 -11.65 1.18 5.72
N ASN A 70 -12.75 1.72 6.23
CA ASN A 70 -13.89 2.23 5.47
C ASN A 70 -14.05 3.76 5.55
N ILE A 71 -13.18 4.44 6.29
CA ILE A 71 -13.27 5.87 6.56
C ILE A 71 -11.94 6.52 6.18
N THR A 72 -12.00 7.65 5.50
CA THR A 72 -10.80 8.46 5.25
C THR A 72 -10.21 8.93 6.58
N PRO A 73 -8.94 8.65 6.89
CA PRO A 73 -8.31 9.10 8.12
C PRO A 73 -8.33 10.63 8.25
N THR A 74 -8.63 11.13 9.41
CA THR A 74 -8.69 12.59 9.68
C THR A 74 -7.32 13.22 9.82
N PHE A 75 -6.30 12.43 10.18
CA PHE A 75 -4.93 12.87 10.47
C PHE A 75 -4.85 14.03 11.48
N SER A 76 -5.73 14.02 12.50
CA SER A 76 -5.87 15.11 13.46
C SER A 76 -4.54 15.49 14.12
N LYS A 77 -3.74 14.52 14.57
CA LYS A 77 -2.43 14.76 15.18
C LYS A 77 -1.44 15.46 14.24
N LEU A 78 -1.49 15.15 12.95
CA LEU A 78 -0.63 15.81 11.95
C LEU A 78 -1.08 17.25 11.69
N LYS A 79 -2.38 17.51 11.74
CA LYS A 79 -2.93 18.88 11.64
C LYS A 79 -2.50 19.77 12.80
N GLU A 80 -2.39 19.22 14.01
CA GLU A 80 -1.89 19.93 15.19
C GLU A 80 -0.45 20.44 15.04
N ILE A 81 0.37 19.74 14.24
CA ILE A 81 1.75 20.14 13.90
C ILE A 81 1.85 20.85 12.55
N GLY A 82 0.73 21.31 11.97
CA GLY A 82 0.69 22.12 10.76
C GLY A 82 0.66 21.32 9.45
N ILE A 83 0.56 19.97 9.48
CA ILE A 83 0.46 19.15 8.28
C ILE A 83 -1.01 18.88 7.99
N LEU A 84 -1.62 19.74 7.18
CA LEU A 84 -3.06 19.70 6.87
C LEU A 84 -3.44 18.54 5.95
N ASP A 85 -2.60 18.27 4.94
CA ASP A 85 -2.73 17.15 4.00
C ASP A 85 -1.41 16.36 3.94
N PRO A 86 -1.32 15.23 4.67
CA PRO A 86 -0.11 14.42 4.69
C PRO A 86 0.26 13.81 3.34
N ILE A 87 -0.72 13.55 2.48
CA ILE A 87 -0.46 12.94 1.17
C ILE A 87 0.22 13.97 0.26
N SER A 88 -0.39 15.14 0.10
CA SER A 88 0.23 16.24 -0.67
C SER A 88 1.59 16.64 -0.07
N PHE A 89 1.72 16.68 1.25
CA PHE A 89 3.01 16.93 1.90
C PHE A 89 4.10 15.95 1.45
N LEU A 90 3.80 14.65 1.44
CA LEU A 90 4.75 13.61 1.02
C LEU A 90 5.05 13.63 -0.49
N GLU A 91 4.08 14.04 -1.31
CA GLU A 91 4.24 14.10 -2.77
C GLU A 91 4.96 15.36 -3.24
N GLU A 92 4.64 16.50 -2.68
CA GLU A 92 5.05 17.82 -3.17
C GLU A 92 6.33 18.36 -2.51
N THR A 93 6.67 17.89 -1.30
CA THR A 93 7.87 18.35 -0.60
C THR A 93 9.11 18.13 -1.47
N ARG A 94 9.83 19.22 -1.75
CA ARG A 94 11.08 19.18 -2.51
C ARG A 94 12.20 18.60 -1.66
N ILE A 95 12.84 17.56 -2.16
CA ILE A 95 14.04 16.98 -1.55
C ILE A 95 15.24 17.74 -2.12
N ILE A 96 15.91 18.54 -1.28
CA ILE A 96 16.94 19.47 -1.72
C ILE A 96 18.34 18.84 -1.71
N THR A 97 18.60 17.92 -0.78
CA THR A 97 19.90 17.30 -0.61
C THR A 97 19.80 15.79 -0.49
N TYR A 98 20.72 15.12 -1.16
CA TYR A 98 20.95 13.69 -1.06
C TYR A 98 22.41 13.44 -0.72
N ASN A 99 22.67 12.72 0.36
CA ASN A 99 24.01 12.28 0.74
C ASN A 99 24.04 10.75 0.81
N TYR A 100 24.77 10.12 -0.08
CA TYR A 100 24.88 8.66 -0.20
C TYR A 100 25.39 7.95 1.06
N ASN A 101 26.01 8.63 1.97
CA ASN A 101 26.54 8.05 3.21
C ASN A 101 25.63 8.27 4.42
N ASP A 102 24.46 8.87 4.25
CA ASP A 102 23.52 9.08 5.35
C ASP A 102 22.61 7.84 5.50
N LYS A 103 22.59 7.23 6.68
CA LYS A 103 21.72 6.07 7.01
C LYS A 103 20.24 6.27 6.71
N LYS A 104 19.81 7.50 6.45
CA LYS A 104 18.45 7.83 6.04
C LYS A 104 18.10 7.36 4.63
N TYR A 105 19.08 7.03 3.79
CA TYR A 105 18.89 6.74 2.37
C TYR A 105 19.04 5.26 2.04
N PHE A 106 18.44 4.39 2.86
CA PHE A 106 18.55 2.94 2.71
C PHE A 106 18.15 2.42 1.31
N ILE A 107 17.05 2.92 0.75
CA ILE A 107 16.58 2.48 -0.57
C ILE A 107 17.50 3.02 -1.66
N ALA A 108 17.90 4.27 -1.58
CA ALA A 108 18.79 4.86 -2.55
C ALA A 108 20.18 4.18 -2.55
N ASP A 109 20.74 3.92 -1.37
CA ASP A 109 22.06 3.30 -1.23
C ASP A 109 22.09 1.84 -1.67
N ASN A 110 20.99 1.10 -1.55
CA ASN A 110 20.97 -0.34 -1.82
C ASN A 110 20.26 -0.75 -3.11
N TYR A 111 19.39 0.11 -3.69
CA TYR A 111 18.50 -0.26 -4.77
C TYR A 111 18.49 0.73 -5.95
N SER A 112 19.36 1.74 -5.94
CA SER A 112 19.55 2.65 -7.06
C SER A 112 21.03 2.76 -7.47
N PRO A 113 21.33 3.14 -8.72
CA PRO A 113 22.70 3.17 -9.21
C PRO A 113 23.48 4.35 -8.61
N HIS A 114 24.65 4.05 -8.05
CA HIS A 114 25.69 5.00 -7.63
C HIS A 114 27.05 4.30 -7.61
N ASP A 115 28.14 4.97 -7.26
CA ASP A 115 29.51 4.47 -7.35
C ASP A 115 29.72 3.09 -6.71
N ASN A 116 29.05 2.83 -5.57
CA ASN A 116 29.16 1.58 -4.83
C ASN A 116 27.99 0.60 -5.06
N CYS A 117 26.99 0.97 -5.86
CA CYS A 117 25.83 0.13 -6.14
C CYS A 117 25.43 0.17 -7.62
N LYS A 118 25.49 -1.00 -8.28
CA LYS A 118 25.08 -1.15 -9.69
C LYS A 118 23.61 -1.56 -9.85
N ARG A 119 22.86 -1.71 -8.79
CA ARG A 119 21.45 -2.13 -8.82
C ARG A 119 20.59 -1.01 -9.40
N MET A 120 19.68 -1.35 -10.29
CA MET A 120 18.79 -0.43 -11.00
C MET A 120 17.31 -0.78 -10.79
N TYR A 121 16.91 -1.08 -9.55
CA TYR A 121 15.49 -1.31 -9.23
C TYR A 121 14.69 -0.02 -9.28
N PHE A 122 15.30 1.08 -8.88
CA PHE A 122 14.73 2.42 -8.91
C PHE A 122 15.71 3.40 -9.56
N THR A 123 15.19 4.44 -10.19
CA THR A 123 16.02 5.62 -10.47
C THR A 123 16.41 6.28 -9.16
N ASN A 124 17.53 6.98 -9.13
CA ASN A 124 18.03 7.68 -7.95
C ASN A 124 16.97 8.62 -7.35
N LYS A 125 16.32 9.40 -8.23
CA LYS A 125 15.22 10.31 -7.84
C LYS A 125 14.08 9.58 -7.12
N ASN A 126 13.66 8.44 -7.63
CA ASN A 126 12.57 7.66 -7.03
C ASN A 126 13.00 7.00 -5.71
N ALA A 127 14.22 6.47 -5.65
CA ALA A 127 14.77 5.85 -4.45
C ALA A 127 14.85 6.85 -3.29
N VAL A 128 15.36 8.05 -3.55
CA VAL A 128 15.42 9.16 -2.57
C VAL A 128 14.03 9.59 -2.12
N ARG A 129 13.05 9.63 -3.04
CA ARG A 129 11.66 9.92 -2.67
C ARG A 129 11.07 8.85 -1.76
N ILE A 130 11.35 7.57 -2.02
CA ILE A 130 10.90 6.46 -1.17
C ILE A 130 11.50 6.58 0.23
N ASP A 131 12.80 6.88 0.34
CA ASP A 131 13.46 7.08 1.62
C ASP A 131 12.90 8.28 2.38
N PHE A 132 12.67 9.39 1.70
CA PHE A 132 12.02 10.56 2.29
C PHE A 132 10.64 10.21 2.87
N ILE A 133 9.79 9.54 2.09
CA ILE A 133 8.45 9.13 2.54
C ILE A 133 8.55 8.21 3.77
N ARG A 134 9.40 7.16 3.70
CA ARG A 134 9.62 6.26 4.82
C ARG A 134 10.02 6.98 6.10
N ASN A 135 11.05 7.81 6.01
CA ASN A 135 11.62 8.48 7.18
C ASN A 135 10.64 9.50 7.77
N THR A 136 9.89 10.19 6.91
CA THR A 136 8.86 11.14 7.33
C THR A 136 7.72 10.41 8.05
N ILE A 137 7.19 9.33 7.49
CA ILE A 137 6.13 8.54 8.15
C ILE A 137 6.63 7.98 9.48
N GLU A 138 7.87 7.52 9.56
CA GLU A 138 8.45 7.02 10.82
C GLU A 138 8.58 8.13 11.87
N SER A 139 8.89 9.37 11.45
CA SER A 139 8.95 10.52 12.37
C SER A 139 7.58 10.97 12.90
N TRP A 140 6.50 10.56 12.25
CA TRP A 140 5.11 10.85 12.67
C TRP A 140 4.55 9.82 13.66
N ARG A 141 5.26 8.73 13.89
CA ARG A 141 4.86 7.61 14.73
C ARG A 141 5.06 7.92 16.22
#